data_3a8687ae158fc3df8be4e30446fc86d8
#
_entry.id   3a8687ae158fc3df8be4e30446fc86d8
#
_cell.length_a   1.000
_cell.length_b   1.000
_cell.length_c   1.000
_cell.angle_alpha   90.00
_cell.angle_beta   90.00
_cell.angle_gamma   90.00
#
_symmetry.space_group_name_H-M   'P 1'
#
loop_
_entity.id
_entity.type
_entity.pdbx_description
1 polymer ?
#
loop_
_entity_poly.entity_id
_entity_poly.type
_entity_poly.pdbx_seq_one_letter_code
_entity_poly.pdbx_strand_id
1 'polypeptide(L)'
;MIKRFLVFVFSGIAWMASSSIFAQTSTINEVLQCTIKPGYSVDEIVTVGRAIPRNENGPNLVFYREPIVANPSRAGSINVVRHWDNFEHMIRGLESQTPSGPSRHFFTMVDCAGTRAVARVMGGITEQGQGNPYQGGDVDLSYVAMRQCELKPGNDMQDVQRVLRDFDQENRQPGDRSGFGFLQMIASGQEGLMNSSFIIRIIGQNPTNFAKRLDSQAWNVPQDSDPAICGNLSLWRSHVIHWGN
;
A
#
# COMPACT_ATOMS: atom_id res chain seq x y z
N MET A 1 16.70 -24.15 -76.08
CA MET A 1 17.24 -23.51 -74.87
C MET A 1 16.11 -22.79 -74.17
N ILE A 2 15.54 -23.44 -73.18
CA ILE A 2 14.37 -22.88 -72.42
C ILE A 2 14.92 -22.48 -71.09
N LYS A 3 14.92 -21.12 -70.77
CA LYS A 3 15.26 -20.56 -69.49
C LYS A 3 14.05 -20.61 -68.62
N ARG A 4 14.10 -21.43 -67.56
CA ARG A 4 13.12 -21.46 -66.49
C ARG A 4 13.38 -20.31 -65.53
N PHE A 5 12.41 -19.37 -65.40
CA PHE A 5 12.36 -18.37 -64.36
C PHE A 5 11.74 -18.98 -63.10
N LEU A 6 12.49 -19.03 -62.01
CA LEU A 6 12.01 -19.41 -60.69
C LEU A 6 11.51 -18.11 -59.99
N VAL A 7 10.20 -18.03 -59.78
CA VAL A 7 9.62 -16.95 -59.00
C VAL A 7 9.58 -17.40 -57.52
N PHE A 8 10.40 -16.76 -56.69
CA PHE A 8 10.36 -16.91 -55.24
C PHE A 8 9.24 -16.03 -54.70
N VAL A 9 8.16 -16.65 -54.23
CA VAL A 9 7.12 -15.99 -53.46
C VAL A 9 7.56 -15.96 -52.00
N PHE A 10 8.00 -14.80 -51.49
CA PHE A 10 8.24 -14.58 -50.09
C PHE A 10 6.89 -14.35 -49.37
N SER A 11 6.39 -15.41 -48.74
CA SER A 11 5.27 -15.31 -47.82
C SER A 11 5.76 -14.66 -46.50
N GLY A 12 5.59 -13.35 -46.38
CA GLY A 12 5.82 -12.62 -45.14
C GLY A 12 4.73 -12.97 -44.10
N ILE A 13 5.05 -13.86 -43.16
CA ILE A 13 4.24 -14.10 -42.00
C ILE A 13 4.47 -12.91 -41.04
N ALA A 14 3.56 -11.95 -41.08
CA ALA A 14 3.50 -10.89 -40.07
C ALA A 14 3.11 -11.53 -38.73
N TRP A 15 4.08 -11.72 -37.85
CA TRP A 15 3.84 -12.01 -36.45
C TRP A 15 3.25 -10.75 -35.80
N MET A 16 1.91 -10.72 -35.69
CA MET A 16 1.26 -9.82 -34.79
C MET A 16 1.57 -10.28 -33.37
N ALA A 17 2.59 -9.67 -32.77
CA ALA A 17 2.82 -9.75 -31.34
C ALA A 17 1.62 -9.08 -30.66
N SER A 18 0.63 -9.88 -30.28
CA SER A 18 -0.44 -9.46 -29.39
C SER A 18 0.21 -9.11 -28.06
N SER A 19 0.53 -7.84 -27.86
CA SER A 19 0.85 -7.30 -26.55
C SER A 19 -0.40 -7.49 -25.71
N SER A 20 -0.45 -8.57 -24.95
CA SER A 20 -1.40 -8.75 -23.86
C SER A 20 -1.12 -7.62 -22.88
N ILE A 21 -1.81 -6.53 -23.02
CA ILE A 21 -1.93 -5.52 -21.96
C ILE A 21 -2.66 -6.26 -20.85
N PHE A 22 -1.90 -6.94 -19.98
CA PHE A 22 -2.43 -7.35 -18.69
C PHE A 22 -2.84 -6.04 -18.01
N ALA A 23 -4.13 -5.78 -18.01
CA ALA A 23 -4.72 -4.79 -17.15
C ALA A 23 -4.29 -5.19 -15.74
N GLN A 24 -3.27 -4.53 -15.22
CA GLN A 24 -2.79 -4.72 -13.86
C GLN A 24 -3.97 -4.30 -12.98
N THR A 25 -4.70 -5.28 -12.45
CA THR A 25 -5.81 -5.04 -11.52
C THR A 25 -5.20 -4.29 -10.33
N SER A 26 -5.45 -3.01 -10.30
CA SER A 26 -4.84 -2.14 -9.30
C SER A 26 -5.51 -2.41 -7.96
N THR A 27 -4.77 -3.02 -7.05
CA THR A 27 -5.20 -3.21 -5.66
C THR A 27 -5.62 -1.87 -5.05
N ILE A 28 -6.78 -1.86 -4.44
CA ILE A 28 -7.33 -0.70 -3.73
C ILE A 28 -7.01 -0.81 -2.25
N ASN A 29 -6.51 0.27 -1.69
CA ASN A 29 -6.26 0.43 -0.27
C ASN A 29 -7.28 1.41 0.30
N GLU A 30 -8.17 0.92 1.14
CA GLU A 30 -9.13 1.74 1.88
C GLU A 30 -8.61 1.97 3.29
N VAL A 31 -8.63 3.21 3.75
CA VAL A 31 -8.25 3.58 5.11
C VAL A 31 -9.41 4.29 5.78
N LEU A 32 -9.86 3.76 6.89
CA LEU A 32 -10.87 4.37 7.74
C LEU A 32 -10.21 4.77 9.06
N GLN A 33 -10.23 6.05 9.37
CA GLN A 33 -9.73 6.56 10.64
C GLN A 33 -10.82 6.45 11.69
N CYS A 34 -10.48 5.82 12.82
CA CYS A 34 -11.37 5.67 13.96
C CYS A 34 -10.71 6.24 15.20
N THR A 35 -11.49 6.86 16.07
CA THR A 35 -11.06 7.28 17.43
C THR A 35 -11.41 6.18 18.42
N ILE A 36 -10.45 5.82 19.26
CA ILE A 36 -10.66 4.84 20.34
C ILE A 36 -11.46 5.52 21.47
N LYS A 37 -12.56 4.90 21.87
CA LYS A 37 -13.39 5.42 22.96
C LYS A 37 -12.73 5.19 24.31
N PRO A 38 -12.97 6.06 25.31
CA PRO A 38 -12.43 5.90 26.66
C PRO A 38 -12.73 4.52 27.26
N GLY A 39 -11.73 3.93 27.90
CA GLY A 39 -11.85 2.63 28.56
C GLY A 39 -11.48 1.42 27.70
N TYR A 40 -11.15 1.60 26.42
CA TYR A 40 -10.69 0.54 25.55
C TYR A 40 -9.23 0.70 25.15
N SER A 41 -8.55 -0.44 24.97
CA SER A 41 -7.16 -0.52 24.51
C SER A 41 -7.08 -1.01 23.06
N VAL A 42 -5.93 -0.77 22.42
CA VAL A 42 -5.65 -1.29 21.05
C VAL A 42 -5.68 -2.82 21.04
N ASP A 43 -5.15 -3.47 22.09
CA ASP A 43 -5.10 -4.95 22.15
C ASP A 43 -6.50 -5.57 22.22
N GLU A 44 -7.42 -4.96 22.95
CA GLU A 44 -8.83 -5.39 22.98
C GLU A 44 -9.49 -5.21 21.61
N ILE A 45 -9.26 -4.06 20.97
CA ILE A 45 -9.78 -3.78 19.63
C ILE A 45 -9.23 -4.78 18.60
N VAL A 46 -7.94 -5.11 18.66
CA VAL A 46 -7.30 -6.10 17.80
C VAL A 46 -7.90 -7.50 18.04
N THR A 47 -8.10 -7.88 19.29
CA THR A 47 -8.71 -9.15 19.67
C THR A 47 -10.13 -9.28 19.10
N VAL A 48 -10.95 -8.25 19.29
CA VAL A 48 -12.30 -8.22 18.73
C VAL A 48 -12.28 -8.20 17.20
N GLY A 49 -11.36 -7.44 16.60
CA GLY A 49 -11.20 -7.40 15.15
C GLY A 49 -10.91 -8.78 14.54
N ARG A 50 -10.02 -9.54 15.17
CA ARG A 50 -9.67 -10.92 14.75
C ARG A 50 -10.84 -11.91 14.90
N ALA A 51 -11.77 -11.64 15.80
CA ALA A 51 -12.98 -12.44 15.99
C ALA A 51 -14.10 -12.10 14.97
N ILE A 52 -13.97 -11.03 14.17
CA ILE A 52 -14.95 -10.71 13.12
C ILE A 52 -14.88 -11.81 12.05
N PRO A 53 -15.99 -12.49 11.75
CA PRO A 53 -16.00 -13.51 10.70
C PRO A 53 -15.59 -12.93 9.35
N ARG A 54 -14.80 -13.70 8.60
CA ARG A 54 -14.50 -13.36 7.21
C ARG A 54 -15.76 -13.50 6.36
N ASN A 55 -15.90 -12.59 5.41
CA ASN A 55 -16.90 -12.65 4.37
C ASN A 55 -16.16 -12.96 3.04
N GLU A 56 -16.71 -13.83 2.22
CA GLU A 56 -16.18 -14.17 0.89
C GLU A 56 -16.01 -12.95 -0.02
N ASN A 57 -16.86 -11.93 0.14
CA ASN A 57 -16.75 -10.64 -0.53
C ASN A 57 -15.99 -9.61 0.31
N GLY A 58 -15.33 -10.04 1.40
CA GLY A 58 -14.56 -9.15 2.27
C GLY A 58 -13.21 -8.77 1.69
N PRO A 59 -12.49 -7.83 2.33
CA PRO A 59 -11.15 -7.44 1.91
C PRO A 59 -10.17 -8.61 2.04
N ASN A 60 -9.23 -8.71 1.09
CA ASN A 60 -8.18 -9.74 1.10
C ASN A 60 -7.25 -9.61 2.30
N LEU A 61 -7.11 -8.40 2.84
CA LEU A 61 -6.19 -8.10 3.91
C LEU A 61 -6.74 -6.96 4.75
N VAL A 62 -6.70 -7.13 6.07
CA VAL A 62 -7.10 -6.09 7.03
C VAL A 62 -6.00 -5.89 8.05
N PHE A 63 -5.62 -4.64 8.23
CA PHE A 63 -4.73 -4.19 9.31
C PHE A 63 -5.44 -3.18 10.20
N TYR A 64 -5.11 -3.22 11.47
CA TYR A 64 -5.34 -2.11 12.38
C TYR A 64 -4.00 -1.43 12.66
N ARG A 65 -3.92 -0.13 12.40
CA ARG A 65 -2.69 0.65 12.57
C ARG A 65 -2.85 1.66 13.68
N GLU A 66 -2.01 1.56 14.68
CA GLU A 66 -1.87 2.55 15.74
C GLU A 66 -0.67 3.48 15.49
N PRO A 67 -0.77 4.78 15.80
CA PRO A 67 0.35 5.70 15.66
C PRO A 67 1.38 5.47 16.78
N ILE A 68 2.69 5.40 16.40
CA ILE A 68 3.82 5.45 17.33
C ILE A 68 4.32 6.90 17.41
N VAL A 69 4.55 7.50 16.22
CA VAL A 69 4.92 8.90 16.05
C VAL A 69 4.07 9.46 14.92
N ALA A 70 3.16 10.36 15.23
CA ALA A 70 2.29 10.99 14.26
C ALA A 70 1.88 12.38 14.76
N ASN A 71 1.12 13.10 13.93
CA ASN A 71 0.51 14.37 14.35
C ASN A 71 -0.31 14.14 15.63
N PRO A 72 -0.26 15.04 16.63
CA PRO A 72 -1.04 14.95 17.88
C PRO A 72 -2.53 14.71 17.68
N SER A 73 -3.11 15.17 16.57
CA SER A 73 -4.53 14.88 16.21
C SER A 73 -4.81 13.39 15.98
N ARG A 74 -3.78 12.56 15.88
CA ARG A 74 -3.88 11.11 15.74
C ARG A 74 -3.73 10.34 17.05
N ALA A 75 -3.44 11.03 18.15
CA ALA A 75 -3.38 10.40 19.47
C ALA A 75 -4.73 9.76 19.81
N GLY A 76 -4.72 8.52 20.32
CA GLY A 76 -5.94 7.77 20.63
C GLY A 76 -6.77 7.37 19.39
N SER A 77 -6.15 7.35 18.20
CA SER A 77 -6.80 6.86 16.98
C SER A 77 -6.24 5.51 16.54
N ILE A 78 -7.02 4.82 15.72
CA ILE A 78 -6.62 3.62 14.99
C ILE A 78 -7.08 3.75 13.54
N ASN A 79 -6.23 3.36 12.60
CA ASN A 79 -6.62 3.27 11.20
C ASN A 79 -6.99 1.82 10.86
N VAL A 80 -8.22 1.60 10.43
CA VAL A 80 -8.65 0.34 9.81
C VAL A 80 -8.24 0.41 8.34
N VAL A 81 -7.30 -0.44 7.95
CA VAL A 81 -6.76 -0.50 6.59
C VAL A 81 -7.24 -1.78 5.94
N ARG A 82 -7.88 -1.66 4.78
CA ARG A 82 -8.42 -2.78 4.02
C ARG A 82 -7.83 -2.78 2.62
N HIS A 83 -7.43 -3.96 2.15
CA HIS A 83 -6.95 -4.16 0.79
C HIS A 83 -7.99 -4.94 -0.01
N TRP A 84 -8.30 -4.44 -1.20
CA TRP A 84 -9.27 -4.98 -2.13
C TRP A 84 -8.61 -5.19 -3.48
N ASP A 85 -9.03 -6.18 -4.26
CA ASP A 85 -8.47 -6.40 -5.60
C ASP A 85 -8.68 -5.21 -6.52
N ASN A 86 -9.88 -4.62 -6.45
CA ASN A 86 -10.30 -3.49 -7.28
C ASN A 86 -11.51 -2.78 -6.65
N PHE A 87 -12.01 -1.72 -7.31
CA PHE A 87 -13.18 -0.97 -6.83
C PHE A 87 -14.47 -1.80 -6.81
N GLU A 88 -14.67 -2.68 -7.79
CA GLU A 88 -15.86 -3.53 -7.85
C GLU A 88 -15.90 -4.45 -6.62
N HIS A 89 -14.77 -5.11 -6.31
CA HIS A 89 -14.66 -5.94 -5.12
C HIS A 89 -14.92 -5.12 -3.84
N MET A 90 -14.37 -3.91 -3.74
CA MET A 90 -14.59 -3.02 -2.59
C MET A 90 -16.07 -2.68 -2.43
N ILE A 91 -16.76 -2.28 -3.49
CA ILE A 91 -18.18 -1.90 -3.45
C ILE A 91 -19.04 -3.11 -3.06
N ARG A 92 -18.85 -4.26 -3.70
CA ARG A 92 -19.57 -5.49 -3.34
C ARG A 92 -19.34 -5.89 -1.88
N GLY A 93 -18.09 -5.78 -1.42
CA GLY A 93 -17.74 -6.09 -0.04
C GLY A 93 -18.43 -5.16 0.95
N LEU A 94 -18.52 -3.87 0.64
CA LEU A 94 -19.23 -2.89 1.49
C LEU A 94 -20.75 -3.14 1.52
N GLU A 95 -21.35 -3.51 0.38
CA GLU A 95 -22.77 -3.81 0.28
C GLU A 95 -23.15 -5.14 0.96
N SER A 96 -22.24 -6.12 0.94
CA SER A 96 -22.48 -7.45 1.53
C SER A 96 -22.21 -7.52 3.04
N GLN A 97 -21.76 -6.42 3.68
CA GLN A 97 -21.46 -6.42 5.10
C GLN A 97 -22.70 -6.61 5.96
N THR A 98 -22.81 -7.80 6.56
CA THR A 98 -23.81 -8.06 7.59
C THR A 98 -23.18 -7.88 8.98
N PRO A 99 -23.73 -7.01 9.84
CA PRO A 99 -23.18 -6.82 11.18
C PRO A 99 -23.23 -8.11 12.01
N SER A 100 -22.06 -8.69 12.32
CA SER A 100 -21.91 -9.80 13.26
C SER A 100 -21.88 -9.30 14.71
N GLY A 101 -21.94 -10.21 15.68
CA GLY A 101 -21.72 -9.87 17.09
C GLY A 101 -20.39 -9.13 17.32
N PRO A 102 -19.24 -9.73 16.90
CA PRO A 102 -17.94 -9.07 17.01
C PRO A 102 -17.85 -7.73 16.27
N SER A 103 -18.43 -7.60 15.07
CA SER A 103 -18.39 -6.32 14.35
C SER A 103 -19.21 -5.24 15.05
N ARG A 104 -20.38 -5.56 15.61
CA ARG A 104 -21.13 -4.62 16.46
C ARG A 104 -20.33 -4.22 17.70
N HIS A 105 -19.66 -5.20 18.35
CA HIS A 105 -18.82 -4.93 19.49
C HIS A 105 -17.66 -4.01 19.13
N PHE A 106 -16.98 -4.23 18.00
CA PHE A 106 -15.94 -3.33 17.50
C PHE A 106 -16.42 -1.87 17.45
N PHE A 107 -17.61 -1.60 16.90
CA PHE A 107 -18.15 -0.23 16.82
C PHE A 107 -18.61 0.33 18.18
N THR A 108 -18.74 -0.47 19.23
CA THR A 108 -18.89 0.06 20.58
C THR A 108 -17.60 0.61 21.17
N MET A 109 -16.44 0.09 20.71
CA MET A 109 -15.11 0.41 21.20
C MET A 109 -14.47 1.60 20.46
N VAL A 110 -14.88 1.85 19.23
CA VAL A 110 -14.32 2.91 18.37
C VAL A 110 -15.42 3.78 17.77
N ASP A 111 -15.05 5.02 17.43
CA ASP A 111 -15.85 5.89 16.58
C ASP A 111 -15.14 6.09 15.26
N CYS A 112 -15.72 5.55 14.18
CA CYS A 112 -15.22 5.60 12.83
C CYS A 112 -15.96 6.63 11.95
N ALA A 113 -16.60 7.63 12.52
CA ALA A 113 -17.20 8.74 11.79
C ALA A 113 -16.16 9.65 11.12
N GLY A 114 -14.87 9.32 11.29
CA GLY A 114 -13.76 10.06 10.73
C GLY A 114 -13.58 9.87 9.22
N THR A 115 -12.44 10.36 8.74
CA THR A 115 -12.11 10.39 7.33
C THR A 115 -11.93 8.99 6.75
N ARG A 116 -12.64 8.69 5.68
CA ARG A 116 -12.38 7.56 4.79
C ARG A 116 -11.54 8.04 3.63
N ALA A 117 -10.46 7.33 3.35
CA ALA A 117 -9.60 7.59 2.20
C ALA A 117 -9.45 6.31 1.37
N VAL A 118 -9.38 6.47 0.06
CA VAL A 118 -9.17 5.38 -0.89
C VAL A 118 -7.98 5.71 -1.77
N ALA A 119 -7.05 4.79 -1.85
CA ALA A 119 -5.85 4.92 -2.65
C ALA A 119 -5.64 3.70 -3.55
N ARG A 120 -5.02 3.91 -4.70
CA ARG A 120 -4.52 2.84 -5.55
C ARG A 120 -3.12 2.45 -5.12
N VAL A 121 -2.86 1.15 -5.02
CA VAL A 121 -1.50 0.63 -4.81
C VAL A 121 -0.76 0.69 -6.15
N MET A 122 0.33 1.44 -6.19
CA MET A 122 1.15 1.67 -7.38
C MET A 122 2.35 0.72 -7.45
N GLY A 123 2.35 -0.35 -6.63
CA GLY A 123 3.47 -1.28 -6.53
C GLY A 123 4.38 -1.01 -5.34
N GLY A 124 5.54 -1.63 -5.35
CA GLY A 124 6.54 -1.50 -4.29
C GLY A 124 7.94 -1.89 -4.75
N ILE A 125 8.91 -1.60 -3.90
CA ILE A 125 10.32 -1.97 -4.04
C ILE A 125 10.67 -2.85 -2.86
N THR A 126 11.22 -4.03 -3.12
CA THR A 126 11.66 -4.99 -2.12
C THR A 126 13.15 -5.29 -2.29
N GLU A 127 13.70 -6.10 -1.39
CA GLU A 127 15.08 -6.62 -1.49
C GLU A 127 15.36 -7.29 -2.85
N GLN A 128 14.37 -7.94 -3.46
CA GLN A 128 14.47 -8.61 -4.76
C GLN A 128 14.14 -7.69 -5.96
N GLY A 129 13.96 -6.41 -5.72
CA GLY A 129 13.56 -5.45 -6.75
C GLY A 129 12.10 -5.03 -6.65
N GLN A 130 11.32 -5.21 -7.72
CA GLN A 130 9.89 -4.88 -7.67
C GLN A 130 9.10 -6.02 -7.00
N GLY A 131 8.18 -5.68 -6.11
CA GLY A 131 7.36 -6.66 -5.43
C GLY A 131 6.40 -6.06 -4.40
N ASN A 132 5.70 -6.93 -3.70
CA ASN A 132 4.84 -6.54 -2.59
C ASN A 132 5.65 -6.60 -1.27
N PRO A 133 5.90 -5.48 -0.60
CA PRO A 133 6.65 -5.45 0.66
C PRO A 133 5.90 -6.15 1.83
N TYR A 134 4.66 -6.52 1.65
CA TYR A 134 3.90 -7.34 2.58
C TYR A 134 4.01 -8.85 2.28
N GLN A 135 4.93 -9.27 1.40
CA GLN A 135 5.09 -10.69 1.10
C GLN A 135 5.58 -11.47 2.33
N GLY A 136 4.88 -12.54 2.56
CA GLY A 136 5.35 -13.64 3.36
C GLY A 136 4.96 -13.59 4.81
N GLY A 137 3.95 -14.33 5.09
CA GLY A 137 3.84 -15.07 6.30
C GLY A 137 2.98 -14.47 7.39
N ASP A 138 2.79 -15.30 8.34
CA ASP A 138 2.08 -15.11 9.60
C ASP A 138 2.75 -14.04 10.49
N VAL A 139 2.81 -12.80 10.00
CA VAL A 139 3.32 -11.70 10.82
C VAL A 139 2.13 -11.04 11.48
N ASP A 140 1.93 -11.33 12.73
CA ASP A 140 0.89 -10.68 13.54
C ASP A 140 1.10 -9.17 13.65
N LEU A 141 2.33 -8.71 13.47
CA LEU A 141 2.74 -7.35 13.71
C LEU A 141 3.78 -6.88 12.68
N SER A 142 3.56 -5.71 12.09
CA SER A 142 4.52 -5.04 11.22
C SER A 142 4.63 -3.55 11.57
N TYR A 143 5.69 -2.93 11.05
CA TYR A 143 5.96 -1.50 11.26
C TYR A 143 5.92 -0.77 9.93
N VAL A 144 5.34 0.42 9.94
CA VAL A 144 5.20 1.24 8.73
C VAL A 144 5.57 2.68 9.04
N ALA A 145 6.50 3.22 8.28
CA ALA A 145 6.68 4.66 8.21
C ALA A 145 5.99 5.19 6.95
N MET A 146 5.33 6.33 7.07
CA MET A 146 4.59 6.92 5.96
C MET A 146 4.91 8.40 5.85
N ARG A 147 5.04 8.90 4.63
CA ARG A 147 5.08 10.33 4.33
C ARG A 147 4.20 10.63 3.12
N GLN A 148 3.51 11.74 3.20
CA GLN A 148 2.78 12.28 2.06
C GLN A 148 3.73 13.09 1.21
N CYS A 149 3.65 12.91 -0.09
CA CYS A 149 4.49 13.57 -1.07
C CYS A 149 3.64 14.19 -2.19
N GLU A 150 4.21 15.18 -2.85
CA GLU A 150 3.69 15.80 -4.07
C GLU A 150 4.75 15.73 -5.16
N LEU A 151 4.34 15.38 -6.38
CA LEU A 151 5.24 15.35 -7.52
C LEU A 151 5.71 16.77 -7.86
N LYS A 152 7.00 16.94 -8.08
CA LYS A 152 7.54 18.18 -8.66
C LYS A 152 7.07 18.31 -10.11
N PRO A 153 6.91 19.54 -10.63
CA PRO A 153 6.50 19.77 -12.01
C PRO A 153 7.38 19.02 -13.02
N GLY A 154 6.74 18.34 -13.97
CA GLY A 154 7.43 17.56 -15.01
C GLY A 154 7.84 16.16 -14.64
N ASN A 155 7.62 15.71 -13.40
CA ASN A 155 7.89 14.36 -12.95
C ASN A 155 6.61 13.54 -12.81
N ASP A 156 6.75 12.23 -12.86
CA ASP A 156 5.66 11.27 -12.66
C ASP A 156 6.01 10.21 -11.60
N MET A 157 5.08 9.29 -11.36
CA MET A 157 5.28 8.20 -10.38
C MET A 157 6.36 7.21 -10.80
N GLN A 158 6.67 7.08 -12.09
CA GLN A 158 7.74 6.20 -12.56
C GLN A 158 9.10 6.79 -12.23
N ASP A 159 9.24 8.13 -12.29
CA ASP A 159 10.45 8.82 -11.85
C ASP A 159 10.70 8.59 -10.36
N VAL A 160 9.66 8.72 -9.52
CA VAL A 160 9.76 8.45 -8.08
C VAL A 160 10.20 7.02 -7.81
N GLN A 161 9.58 6.05 -8.48
CA GLN A 161 9.91 4.63 -8.28
C GLN A 161 11.33 4.31 -8.77
N ARG A 162 11.77 4.91 -9.88
CA ARG A 162 13.12 4.73 -10.41
C ARG A 162 14.15 5.28 -9.43
N VAL A 163 14.02 6.54 -9.05
CA VAL A 163 14.97 7.20 -8.14
C VAL A 163 15.05 6.49 -6.79
N LEU A 164 13.91 6.12 -6.20
CA LEU A 164 13.90 5.39 -4.93
C LEU A 164 14.50 3.98 -5.07
N ARG A 165 14.31 3.30 -6.19
CA ARG A 165 14.93 1.99 -6.43
C ARG A 165 16.44 2.09 -6.51
N ASP A 166 16.92 3.03 -7.31
CA ASP A 166 18.36 3.23 -7.51
C ASP A 166 19.01 3.61 -6.18
N PHE A 167 18.43 4.56 -5.46
CA PHE A 167 18.89 4.99 -4.14
C PHE A 167 18.85 3.86 -3.10
N ASP A 168 17.82 3.02 -3.12
CA ASP A 168 17.69 1.86 -2.25
C ASP A 168 18.78 0.81 -2.55
N GLN A 169 19.04 0.53 -3.81
CA GLN A 169 20.10 -0.42 -4.20
C GLN A 169 21.49 0.03 -3.74
N GLU A 170 21.77 1.32 -3.82
CA GLU A 170 23.07 1.88 -3.41
C GLU A 170 23.23 1.94 -1.88
N ASN A 171 22.15 2.17 -1.14
CA ASN A 171 22.22 2.51 0.28
C ASN A 171 21.63 1.42 1.21
N ARG A 172 21.08 0.34 0.67
CA ARG A 172 20.50 -0.74 1.47
C ARG A 172 21.55 -1.43 2.32
N GLN A 173 21.29 -1.50 3.60
CA GLN A 173 22.18 -2.18 4.54
C GLN A 173 22.04 -3.71 4.44
N PRO A 174 23.12 -4.47 4.67
CA PRO A 174 23.05 -5.93 4.69
C PRO A 174 22.01 -6.44 5.69
N GLY A 175 21.14 -7.33 5.22
CA GLY A 175 20.06 -7.92 6.02
C GLY A 175 18.86 -6.99 6.28
N ASP A 176 18.80 -5.82 5.61
CA ASP A 176 17.60 -5.00 5.59
C ASP A 176 16.59 -5.58 4.57
N ARG A 177 15.52 -6.20 5.08
CA ARG A 177 14.41 -6.77 4.30
C ARG A 177 13.18 -5.86 4.21
N SER A 178 13.29 -4.63 4.68
CA SER A 178 12.21 -3.67 4.53
C SER A 178 12.00 -3.31 3.05
N GLY A 179 10.82 -2.78 2.73
CA GLY A 179 10.48 -2.40 1.36
C GLY A 179 9.75 -1.06 1.32
N PHE A 180 9.64 -0.52 0.11
CA PHE A 180 8.79 0.64 -0.16
C PHE A 180 7.47 0.18 -0.75
N GLY A 181 6.40 0.87 -0.40
CA GLY A 181 5.10 0.77 -1.05
C GLY A 181 4.61 2.14 -1.45
N PHE A 182 3.95 2.23 -2.59
CA PHE A 182 3.45 3.49 -3.14
C PHE A 182 1.93 3.47 -3.21
N LEU A 183 1.30 4.55 -2.74
CA LEU A 183 -0.13 4.75 -2.80
C LEU A 183 -0.44 6.05 -3.51
N GLN A 184 -1.23 6.00 -4.57
CA GLN A 184 -1.83 7.17 -5.19
C GLN A 184 -3.20 7.41 -4.56
N MET A 185 -3.40 8.59 -4.00
CA MET A 185 -4.71 8.96 -3.45
C MET A 185 -5.72 9.13 -4.59
N ILE A 186 -6.89 8.52 -4.45
CA ILE A 186 -7.95 8.58 -5.47
C ILE A 186 -9.15 9.33 -4.93
N ALA A 187 -9.53 9.06 -3.70
CA ALA A 187 -10.64 9.70 -3.03
C ALA A 187 -10.35 9.87 -1.54
N SER A 188 -10.75 10.99 -1.01
CA SER A 188 -10.61 11.30 0.42
C SER A 188 -11.76 12.20 0.85
N GLY A 189 -12.22 12.01 2.07
CA GLY A 189 -13.12 12.97 2.73
C GLY A 189 -12.41 14.26 3.16
N GLN A 190 -11.10 14.37 2.96
CA GLN A 190 -10.35 15.62 3.19
C GLN A 190 -10.35 16.47 1.93
N GLU A 191 -10.75 17.71 2.06
CA GLU A 191 -10.61 18.70 1.00
C GLU A 191 -9.12 19.03 0.80
N GLY A 192 -8.72 19.29 -0.45
CA GLY A 192 -7.37 19.79 -0.80
C GLY A 192 -6.31 18.75 -1.12
N LEU A 193 -6.62 17.46 -1.19
CA LEU A 193 -5.68 16.48 -1.75
C LEU A 193 -5.66 16.62 -3.28
N MET A 194 -4.51 17.05 -3.80
CA MET A 194 -4.30 17.18 -5.24
C MET A 194 -4.08 15.83 -5.91
N ASN A 195 -4.40 15.71 -7.20
CA ASN A 195 -4.14 14.51 -8.02
C ASN A 195 -2.65 14.14 -8.10
N SER A 196 -1.75 15.07 -7.78
CA SER A 196 -0.30 14.88 -7.67
C SER A 196 0.16 14.32 -6.34
N SER A 197 -0.74 14.19 -5.35
CA SER A 197 -0.41 13.71 -4.01
C SER A 197 -0.36 12.19 -3.97
N PHE A 198 0.66 11.66 -3.34
CA PHE A 198 0.84 10.23 -3.11
C PHE A 198 1.48 9.96 -1.74
N ILE A 199 1.48 8.71 -1.33
CA ILE A 199 2.09 8.29 -0.07
C ILE A 199 3.19 7.29 -0.37
N ILE A 200 4.39 7.54 0.16
CA ILE A 200 5.47 6.56 0.26
C ILE A 200 5.35 5.88 1.61
N ARG A 201 5.37 4.55 1.60
CA ARG A 201 5.42 3.72 2.81
C ARG A 201 6.74 2.99 2.85
N ILE A 202 7.38 2.97 4.02
CA ILE A 202 8.46 2.04 4.35
C ILE A 202 7.85 0.97 5.23
N ILE A 203 8.02 -0.29 4.86
CA ILE A 203 7.36 -1.42 5.51
C ILE A 203 8.43 -2.38 6.00
N GLY A 204 8.47 -2.59 7.30
CA GLY A 204 9.33 -3.56 7.96
C GLY A 204 8.51 -4.60 8.71
N GLN A 205 8.77 -5.88 8.44
CA GLN A 205 8.04 -7.00 9.06
C GLN A 205 8.39 -7.19 10.54
N ASN A 206 9.53 -6.64 10.98
CA ASN A 206 9.94 -6.69 12.37
C ASN A 206 10.68 -5.40 12.76
N PRO A 207 10.81 -5.10 14.08
CA PRO A 207 11.43 -3.87 14.56
C PRO A 207 12.87 -3.68 14.06
N THR A 208 13.65 -4.76 14.01
CA THR A 208 15.07 -4.69 13.64
C THR A 208 15.26 -4.26 12.18
N ASN A 209 14.51 -4.88 11.25
CA ASN A 209 14.57 -4.49 9.83
C ASN A 209 14.07 -3.08 9.61
N PHE A 210 13.01 -2.70 10.30
CA PHE A 210 12.45 -1.36 10.23
C PHE A 210 13.43 -0.30 10.76
N ALA A 211 14.04 -0.54 11.93
CA ALA A 211 15.04 0.35 12.51
C ALA A 211 16.27 0.51 11.61
N LYS A 212 16.83 -0.58 11.09
CA LYS A 212 17.96 -0.53 10.13
C LYS A 212 17.68 0.42 8.96
N ARG A 213 16.49 0.35 8.40
CA ARG A 213 16.08 1.23 7.29
C ARG A 213 16.03 2.68 7.71
N LEU A 214 15.47 2.98 8.87
CA LEU A 214 15.36 4.35 9.36
C LEU A 214 16.71 4.92 9.76
N ASP A 215 17.52 4.15 10.48
CA ASP A 215 18.84 4.56 10.98
C ASP A 215 19.83 4.81 9.83
N SER A 216 19.81 3.99 8.79
CA SER A 216 20.67 4.15 7.62
C SER A 216 20.29 5.32 6.73
N GLN A 217 19.11 5.91 6.94
CA GLN A 217 18.51 6.93 6.07
C GLN A 217 18.41 6.50 4.59
N ALA A 218 18.48 5.21 4.29
CA ALA A 218 18.37 4.65 2.94
C ALA A 218 16.97 4.83 2.32
N TRP A 219 16.20 5.75 2.84
CA TRP A 219 14.88 6.18 2.40
C TRP A 219 14.81 7.68 2.07
N ASN A 220 15.85 8.43 2.45
CA ASN A 220 15.86 9.88 2.39
C ASN A 220 16.69 10.36 1.19
N VAL A 221 16.08 10.27 0.01
CA VAL A 221 16.67 10.77 -1.24
C VAL A 221 17.03 12.25 -1.08
N PRO A 222 18.23 12.68 -1.48
CA PRO A 222 18.63 14.09 -1.44
C PRO A 222 17.63 14.96 -2.22
N GLN A 223 17.28 16.12 -1.66
CA GLN A 223 16.20 16.98 -2.17
C GLN A 223 16.39 17.41 -3.63
N ASP A 224 17.65 17.60 -4.06
CA ASP A 224 17.98 18.04 -5.41
C ASP A 224 17.72 16.94 -6.46
N SER A 225 17.81 15.67 -6.09
CA SER A 225 17.58 14.51 -6.95
C SER A 225 16.21 13.87 -6.73
N ASP A 226 15.45 14.26 -5.70
CA ASP A 226 14.12 13.71 -5.42
C ASP A 226 13.10 14.32 -6.40
N PRO A 227 12.37 13.52 -7.19
CA PRO A 227 11.32 13.98 -8.10
C PRO A 227 10.06 14.46 -7.37
N ALA A 228 10.03 14.39 -6.03
CA ALA A 228 8.91 14.78 -5.21
C ALA A 228 9.32 15.68 -4.04
N ILE A 229 8.34 16.37 -3.48
CA ILE A 229 8.45 17.10 -2.21
C ILE A 229 7.64 16.31 -1.18
N CYS A 230 8.31 15.85 -0.13
CA CYS A 230 7.69 15.00 0.89
C CYS A 230 7.63 15.69 2.25
N GLY A 231 6.53 15.48 2.95
CA GLY A 231 6.36 15.89 4.34
C GLY A 231 7.14 15.03 5.33
N ASN A 232 6.92 15.28 6.61
CA ASN A 232 7.52 14.51 7.70
C ASN A 232 7.05 13.07 7.72
N LEU A 233 7.92 12.19 8.23
CA LEU A 233 7.59 10.79 8.49
C LEU A 233 6.65 10.67 9.68
N SER A 234 5.65 9.81 9.54
CA SER A 234 4.85 9.27 10.63
C SER A 234 5.15 7.79 10.80
N LEU A 235 5.21 7.30 12.04
CA LEU A 235 5.52 5.91 12.36
C LEU A 235 4.29 5.22 12.94
N TRP A 236 4.04 4.01 12.48
CA TRP A 236 2.84 3.23 12.80
C TRP A 236 3.20 1.78 13.11
N ARG A 237 2.47 1.20 14.05
CA ARG A 237 2.44 -0.22 14.31
C ARG A 237 1.20 -0.80 13.63
N SER A 238 1.37 -1.86 12.84
CA SER A 238 0.29 -2.52 12.12
C SER A 238 0.04 -3.90 12.68
N HIS A 239 -1.15 -4.12 13.21
CA HIS A 239 -1.63 -5.42 13.67
C HIS A 239 -2.39 -6.08 12.53
N VAL A 240 -1.99 -7.28 12.16
CA VAL A 240 -2.70 -8.07 11.15
C VAL A 240 -3.99 -8.62 11.77
N ILE A 241 -5.12 -8.32 11.14
CA ILE A 241 -6.44 -8.79 11.56
C ILE A 241 -6.85 -9.98 10.70
N HIS A 242 -6.78 -9.82 9.37
CA HIS A 242 -7.00 -10.88 8.41
C HIS A 242 -5.97 -10.81 7.31
N TRP A 243 -5.47 -11.97 6.88
CA TRP A 243 -4.51 -12.11 5.81
C TRP A 243 -5.01 -13.14 4.79
N GLY A 244 -5.20 -12.72 3.55
CA GLY A 244 -5.46 -13.58 2.40
C GLY A 244 -6.63 -14.57 2.53
N ASN A 245 -7.03 -15.15 1.42
CA ASN A 245 -7.83 -16.37 1.35
C ASN A 245 -6.92 -17.57 1.24
#